data_b84719b40d4230644a159f789e2e7b2d
#
_entry.id   b84719b40d4230644a159f789e2e7b2d
#
_cell.length_a   1.000
_cell.length_b   1.000
_cell.length_c   1.000
_cell.angle_alpha   90.00
_cell.angle_beta   90.00
_cell.angle_gamma   90.00
#
_symmetry.space_group_name_H-M   'P 1'
#
loop_
_entity.id
_entity.type
_entity.pdbx_description
1 polymer ?
#
loop_
_entity_poly.entity_id
_entity_poly.type
_entity_poly.pdbx_seq_one_letter_code
_entity_poly.pdbx_strand_id
1 'polypeptide(L)'
;MKKTILFLLAFISVSVSAADFTVTSATIKNGSTLTNKHVFNGFGCTGENVSPALKWENAPAGTKSFAVTIYDPDAPTGSGWWHWTVVNIPANVTELKEGASSKALPKGAVEGRTDFGKPGFGGACPPQGDKPHKYIITVYALKTDKLDVNGEASGALVGYNIGFATLAKASITATFSRPAAK
;
A
#
# COMPACT_ATOMS: atom_id res chain seq x y z
N MET A 1 62.38 14.28 -35.01
CA MET A 1 61.73 14.13 -33.70
C MET A 1 60.21 14.27 -33.89
N LYS A 2 59.46 13.19 -33.93
CA LYS A 2 57.99 13.20 -34.08
C LYS A 2 57.33 13.29 -32.68
N LYS A 3 56.63 14.40 -32.41
CA LYS A 3 55.87 14.57 -31.17
C LYS A 3 54.50 13.88 -31.33
N THR A 4 54.27 12.79 -30.60
CA THR A 4 52.98 12.13 -30.52
C THR A 4 52.14 12.85 -29.45
N ILE A 5 51.06 13.48 -29.88
CA ILE A 5 50.09 14.12 -28.97
C ILE A 5 49.04 13.05 -28.58
N LEU A 6 49.02 12.68 -27.31
CA LEU A 6 48.07 11.76 -26.74
C LEU A 6 46.79 12.53 -26.35
N PHE A 7 45.68 12.30 -27.06
CA PHE A 7 44.37 12.84 -26.70
C PHE A 7 43.75 11.97 -25.59
N LEU A 8 43.65 12.54 -24.40
CA LEU A 8 42.97 11.92 -23.29
C LEU A 8 41.44 12.20 -23.43
N LEU A 9 40.66 11.23 -23.86
CA LEU A 9 39.19 11.32 -23.86
C LEU A 9 38.69 11.12 -22.43
N ALA A 10 38.26 12.19 -21.78
CA ALA A 10 37.57 12.13 -20.50
C ALA A 10 36.10 11.67 -20.72
N PHE A 11 35.76 10.44 -20.30
CA PHE A 11 34.41 9.99 -20.25
C PHE A 11 33.70 10.63 -19.04
N ILE A 12 32.78 11.56 -19.29
CA ILE A 12 31.89 12.11 -18.27
C ILE A 12 30.75 11.11 -18.08
N SER A 13 30.81 10.37 -16.98
CA SER A 13 29.70 9.49 -16.56
C SER A 13 28.59 10.36 -15.98
N VAL A 14 27.52 10.54 -16.74
CA VAL A 14 26.29 11.16 -16.24
C VAL A 14 25.54 10.11 -15.42
N SER A 15 25.58 10.24 -14.09
CA SER A 15 24.74 9.43 -13.20
C SER A 15 23.30 9.91 -13.32
N VAL A 16 22.46 9.14 -14.01
CA VAL A 16 21.00 9.34 -14.00
C VAL A 16 20.50 8.79 -12.66
N SER A 17 20.10 9.68 -11.75
CA SER A 17 19.38 9.27 -10.54
C SER A 17 18.03 8.67 -10.95
N ALA A 18 17.76 7.44 -10.54
CA ALA A 18 16.43 6.86 -10.69
C ALA A 18 15.44 7.65 -9.81
N ALA A 19 14.27 7.97 -10.36
CA ALA A 19 13.22 8.62 -9.58
C ALA A 19 12.72 7.68 -8.46
N ASP A 20 12.35 8.23 -7.31
CA ASP A 20 11.87 7.48 -6.18
C ASP A 20 10.56 6.74 -6.51
N PHE A 21 10.41 5.54 -5.96
CA PHE A 21 9.14 4.80 -6.00
C PHE A 21 8.08 5.58 -5.22
N THR A 22 6.96 5.89 -5.84
CA THR A 22 5.91 6.74 -5.26
C THR A 22 4.54 6.09 -5.33
N VAL A 23 3.65 6.47 -4.39
CA VAL A 23 2.23 6.15 -4.40
C VAL A 23 1.40 7.41 -4.24
N THR A 24 0.32 7.49 -4.99
CA THR A 24 -0.69 8.55 -4.93
C THR A 24 -2.09 7.95 -4.89
N SER A 25 -3.07 8.75 -4.49
CA SER A 25 -4.49 8.38 -4.55
C SER A 25 -5.32 9.56 -5.05
N ALA A 26 -6.25 9.28 -5.95
CA ALA A 26 -7.22 10.25 -6.41
C ALA A 26 -8.33 10.52 -5.36
N THR A 27 -8.48 9.60 -4.39
CA THR A 27 -9.57 9.66 -3.40
C THR A 27 -9.09 9.96 -1.98
N ILE A 28 -7.78 9.83 -1.72
CA ILE A 28 -7.17 10.10 -0.41
C ILE A 28 -5.92 10.96 -0.62
N LYS A 29 -5.96 12.20 -0.16
CA LYS A 29 -4.76 13.05 -0.15
C LYS A 29 -3.90 12.69 1.07
N ASN A 30 -2.58 12.59 0.87
CA ASN A 30 -1.64 12.35 1.98
C ASN A 30 -1.80 13.40 3.08
N GLY A 31 -1.96 12.96 4.33
CA GLY A 31 -2.20 13.79 5.51
C GLY A 31 -3.65 14.24 5.70
N SER A 32 -4.59 13.87 4.80
CA SER A 32 -6.00 14.27 4.92
C SER A 32 -6.79 13.38 5.87
N THR A 33 -7.98 13.84 6.24
CA THR A 33 -8.98 13.03 6.92
C THR A 33 -9.76 12.18 5.90
N LEU A 34 -10.01 10.90 6.22
CA LEU A 34 -10.84 10.03 5.40
C LEU A 34 -12.29 10.54 5.36
N THR A 35 -12.91 10.43 4.19
CA THR A 35 -14.35 10.67 4.02
C THR A 35 -15.16 9.44 4.40
N ASN A 36 -16.47 9.59 4.56
CA ASN A 36 -17.39 8.48 4.86
C ASN A 36 -17.32 7.34 3.85
N LYS A 37 -16.86 7.61 2.63
CA LYS A 37 -16.64 6.62 1.58
C LYS A 37 -15.71 5.48 2.02
N HIS A 38 -14.64 5.82 2.75
CA HIS A 38 -13.62 4.87 3.21
C HIS A 38 -13.79 4.44 4.67
N VAL A 39 -14.93 4.75 5.27
CA VAL A 39 -15.31 4.31 6.62
C VAL A 39 -15.99 2.96 6.54
N PHE A 40 -15.75 2.11 7.54
CA PHE A 40 -16.31 0.76 7.63
C PHE A 40 -17.85 0.78 7.75
N ASN A 41 -18.49 -0.27 7.28
CA ASN A 41 -19.91 -0.51 7.50
C ASN A 41 -20.08 -1.69 8.46
N GLY A 42 -20.11 -1.40 9.74
CA GLY A 42 -20.16 -2.38 10.82
C GLY A 42 -19.45 -1.87 12.07
N PHE A 43 -19.44 -2.61 13.16
CA PHE A 43 -18.86 -2.21 14.46
C PHE A 43 -19.34 -0.83 14.95
N GLY A 44 -20.59 -0.47 14.64
CA GLY A 44 -21.15 0.83 14.98
C GLY A 44 -20.68 1.98 14.08
N CYS A 45 -20.05 1.69 12.95
CA CYS A 45 -19.77 2.61 11.86
C CYS A 45 -20.75 2.39 10.71
N THR A 46 -21.07 3.47 9.98
CA THR A 46 -22.06 3.51 8.89
C THR A 46 -21.47 4.11 7.63
N GLY A 47 -20.23 3.76 7.30
CA GLY A 47 -19.55 4.22 6.09
C GLY A 47 -19.94 3.40 4.85
N GLU A 48 -19.44 3.84 3.69
CA GLU A 48 -19.69 3.15 2.42
C GLU A 48 -18.76 1.95 2.21
N ASN A 49 -17.68 1.85 2.98
CA ASN A 49 -16.69 0.77 2.95
C ASN A 49 -16.07 0.53 1.55
N VAL A 50 -15.77 1.60 0.83
CA VAL A 50 -15.19 1.56 -0.52
C VAL A 50 -13.67 1.62 -0.42
N SER A 51 -12.96 0.67 -1.03
CA SER A 51 -11.49 0.70 -1.09
C SER A 51 -10.98 1.87 -1.91
N PRO A 52 -9.86 2.52 -1.53
CA PRO A 52 -9.36 3.70 -2.22
C PRO A 52 -8.80 3.38 -3.61
N ALA A 53 -8.83 4.39 -4.50
CA ALA A 53 -8.03 4.38 -5.71
C ALA A 53 -6.55 4.57 -5.35
N LEU A 54 -5.66 3.78 -5.92
CA LEU A 54 -4.21 3.88 -5.71
C LEU A 54 -3.49 3.84 -7.06
N LYS A 55 -2.47 4.68 -7.22
CA LYS A 55 -1.58 4.68 -8.38
C LYS A 55 -0.14 4.76 -7.88
N TRP A 56 0.76 3.99 -8.48
CA TRP A 56 2.19 4.00 -8.15
C TRP A 56 3.06 4.09 -9.40
N GLU A 57 4.22 4.71 -9.23
CA GLU A 57 5.15 5.02 -10.31
C GLU A 57 6.60 4.77 -9.87
N ASN A 58 7.49 4.63 -10.85
CA ASN A 58 8.92 4.47 -10.66
C ASN A 58 9.32 3.24 -9.83
N ALA A 59 8.64 2.12 -10.05
CA ALA A 59 9.04 0.87 -9.43
C ALA A 59 10.50 0.51 -9.80
N PRO A 60 11.32 0.06 -8.84
CA PRO A 60 12.71 -0.28 -9.12
C PRO A 60 12.83 -1.43 -10.11
N ALA A 61 13.98 -1.47 -10.82
CA ALA A 61 14.31 -2.60 -11.67
C ALA A 61 14.30 -3.91 -10.87
N GLY A 62 13.85 -4.99 -11.50
CA GLY A 62 13.70 -6.30 -10.84
C GLY A 62 12.38 -6.49 -10.10
N THR A 63 11.47 -5.50 -10.12
CA THR A 63 10.10 -5.68 -9.62
C THR A 63 9.35 -6.73 -10.45
N LYS A 64 8.84 -7.75 -9.77
CA LYS A 64 8.10 -8.86 -10.37
C LYS A 64 6.63 -8.90 -9.99
N SER A 65 6.27 -8.31 -8.85
CA SER A 65 4.89 -8.12 -8.43
C SER A 65 4.77 -6.94 -7.47
N PHE A 66 3.52 -6.56 -7.13
CA PHE A 66 3.26 -5.58 -6.09
C PHE A 66 2.37 -6.16 -5.00
N ALA A 67 2.43 -5.50 -3.83
CA ALA A 67 1.48 -5.70 -2.75
C ALA A 67 0.99 -4.35 -2.23
N VAL A 68 -0.23 -4.35 -1.68
CA VAL A 68 -0.84 -3.18 -1.03
C VAL A 68 -1.25 -3.58 0.38
N THR A 69 -0.99 -2.70 1.34
CA THR A 69 -1.52 -2.85 2.70
C THR A 69 -2.14 -1.54 3.19
N ILE A 70 -3.18 -1.65 4.02
CA ILE A 70 -3.69 -0.55 4.84
C ILE A 70 -3.67 -1.02 6.29
N TYR A 71 -2.95 -0.27 7.12
CA TYR A 71 -2.70 -0.62 8.51
C TYR A 71 -2.90 0.59 9.44
N ASP A 72 -3.56 0.37 10.55
CA ASP A 72 -3.78 1.32 11.64
C ASP A 72 -2.90 0.93 12.84
N PRO A 73 -1.80 1.65 13.10
CA PRO A 73 -0.93 1.40 14.25
C PRO A 73 -1.51 1.93 15.57
N ASP A 74 -2.52 2.79 15.52
CA ASP A 74 -3.10 3.45 16.70
C ASP A 74 -4.25 2.63 17.32
N ALA A 75 -4.73 1.58 16.66
CA ALA A 75 -5.79 0.72 17.19
C ALA A 75 -5.40 0.08 18.54
N PRO A 76 -6.26 0.12 19.56
CA PRO A 76 -5.94 -0.30 20.95
C PRO A 76 -5.97 -1.83 21.12
N THR A 77 -5.29 -2.56 20.25
CA THR A 77 -5.26 -4.05 20.24
C THR A 77 -3.90 -4.62 20.66
N GLY A 78 -2.91 -3.76 20.92
CA GLY A 78 -1.52 -4.16 21.17
C GLY A 78 -0.72 -4.53 19.91
N SER A 79 -1.38 -4.77 18.77
CA SER A 79 -0.75 -5.10 17.47
C SER A 79 -1.23 -4.23 16.32
N GLY A 80 -1.98 -3.15 16.60
CA GLY A 80 -2.63 -2.35 15.57
C GLY A 80 -3.77 -3.11 14.89
N TRP A 81 -4.18 -2.67 13.69
CA TRP A 81 -5.28 -3.26 12.94
C TRP A 81 -5.02 -3.26 11.44
N TRP A 82 -5.15 -4.42 10.80
CA TRP A 82 -5.01 -4.57 9.37
C TRP A 82 -6.37 -4.39 8.69
N HIS A 83 -6.46 -3.34 7.87
CA HIS A 83 -7.67 -2.95 7.16
C HIS A 83 -7.76 -3.54 5.75
N TRP A 84 -6.62 -3.80 5.12
CA TRP A 84 -6.55 -4.36 3.78
C TRP A 84 -5.17 -4.94 3.52
N THR A 85 -5.12 -6.09 2.86
CA THR A 85 -3.90 -6.66 2.30
C THR A 85 -4.20 -7.24 0.94
N VAL A 86 -3.44 -6.85 -0.07
CA VAL A 86 -3.51 -7.39 -1.43
C VAL A 86 -2.10 -7.76 -1.84
N VAL A 87 -1.90 -8.98 -2.34
CA VAL A 87 -0.62 -9.47 -2.82
C VAL A 87 -0.74 -10.04 -4.22
N ASN A 88 0.39 -10.37 -4.83
CA ASN A 88 0.45 -10.99 -6.16
C ASN A 88 -0.20 -10.10 -7.25
N ILE A 89 -0.12 -8.78 -7.08
CA ILE A 89 -0.52 -7.84 -8.13
C ILE A 89 0.56 -7.90 -9.22
N PRO A 90 0.21 -8.20 -10.49
CA PRO A 90 1.20 -8.34 -11.57
C PRO A 90 2.06 -7.09 -11.78
N ALA A 91 3.31 -7.26 -12.20
CA ALA A 91 4.27 -6.16 -12.40
C ALA A 91 3.86 -5.12 -13.45
N ASN A 92 3.00 -5.47 -14.39
CA ASN A 92 2.46 -4.55 -15.39
C ASN A 92 1.24 -3.74 -14.91
N VAL A 93 0.79 -3.96 -13.67
CA VAL A 93 -0.28 -3.19 -13.05
C VAL A 93 0.35 -2.07 -12.23
N THR A 94 -0.11 -0.83 -12.43
CA THR A 94 0.39 0.36 -11.73
C THR A 94 -0.70 1.13 -11.01
N GLU A 95 -1.91 0.58 -10.96
CA GLU A 95 -3.04 1.18 -10.24
C GLU A 95 -4.04 0.14 -9.74
N LEU A 96 -4.75 0.48 -8.69
CA LEU A 96 -6.02 -0.14 -8.28
C LEU A 96 -7.10 0.94 -8.34
N LYS A 97 -8.20 0.65 -9.00
CA LYS A 97 -9.35 1.58 -9.07
C LYS A 97 -10.07 1.64 -7.73
N GLU A 98 -10.77 2.75 -7.49
CA GLU A 98 -11.66 2.88 -6.35
C GLU A 98 -12.70 1.75 -6.35
N GLY A 99 -12.92 1.13 -5.18
CA GLY A 99 -13.84 0.01 -5.02
C GLY A 99 -13.37 -1.30 -5.65
N ALA A 100 -12.07 -1.45 -5.95
CA ALA A 100 -11.52 -2.66 -6.55
C ALA A 100 -11.59 -3.88 -5.62
N SER A 101 -11.56 -3.68 -4.30
CA SER A 101 -11.65 -4.78 -3.33
C SER A 101 -12.86 -5.67 -3.58
N SER A 102 -12.64 -6.97 -3.61
CA SER A 102 -13.66 -8.03 -3.80
C SER A 102 -14.47 -7.94 -5.10
N LYS A 103 -14.11 -7.02 -6.03
CA LYS A 103 -14.89 -6.79 -7.26
C LYS A 103 -14.07 -6.80 -8.54
N ALA A 104 -12.92 -6.09 -8.53
CA ALA A 104 -12.18 -5.79 -9.74
C ALA A 104 -10.65 -5.79 -9.50
N LEU A 105 -10.15 -6.72 -8.72
CA LEU A 105 -8.71 -6.91 -8.56
C LEU A 105 -8.08 -7.47 -9.85
N PRO A 106 -6.81 -7.14 -10.11
CA PRO A 106 -6.06 -7.74 -11.19
C PRO A 106 -6.05 -9.27 -11.09
N LYS A 107 -6.09 -9.94 -12.25
CA LYS A 107 -6.04 -11.41 -12.29
C LYS A 107 -4.79 -11.93 -11.56
N GLY A 108 -4.98 -12.85 -10.63
CA GLY A 108 -3.92 -13.45 -9.83
C GLY A 108 -3.67 -12.76 -8.49
N ALA A 109 -4.16 -11.52 -8.30
CA ALA A 109 -4.07 -10.87 -7.02
C ALA A 109 -4.95 -11.57 -5.97
N VAL A 110 -4.48 -11.58 -4.72
CA VAL A 110 -5.12 -12.23 -3.57
C VAL A 110 -5.29 -11.21 -2.46
N GLU A 111 -6.50 -11.12 -1.91
CA GLU A 111 -6.77 -10.40 -0.67
C GLU A 111 -6.61 -11.35 0.52
N GLY A 112 -5.80 -10.95 1.51
CA GLY A 112 -5.69 -11.65 2.77
C GLY A 112 -6.80 -11.25 3.74
N ARG A 113 -6.92 -12.01 4.82
CA ARG A 113 -7.88 -11.75 5.89
C ARG A 113 -7.46 -10.53 6.71
N THR A 114 -8.38 -9.58 6.85
CA THR A 114 -8.22 -8.41 7.72
C THR A 114 -8.53 -8.79 9.18
N ASP A 115 -8.25 -7.85 10.11
CA ASP A 115 -8.61 -8.05 11.51
C ASP A 115 -10.11 -7.92 11.77
N PHE A 116 -10.90 -7.49 10.76
CA PHE A 116 -12.36 -7.67 10.75
C PHE A 116 -12.81 -9.13 10.51
N GLY A 117 -11.87 -10.06 10.31
CA GLY A 117 -12.13 -11.49 10.20
C GLY A 117 -12.47 -11.99 8.78
N LYS A 118 -12.37 -11.14 7.76
CA LYS A 118 -12.69 -11.46 6.35
C LYS A 118 -11.63 -10.94 5.40
N PRO A 119 -11.42 -11.59 4.23
CA PRO A 119 -10.68 -10.99 3.13
C PRO A 119 -11.38 -9.73 2.59
N GLY A 120 -10.61 -8.86 1.96
CA GLY A 120 -11.12 -7.64 1.35
C GLY A 120 -10.83 -6.38 2.18
N PHE A 121 -11.35 -5.24 1.72
CA PHE A 121 -11.15 -3.96 2.38
C PHE A 121 -12.14 -3.79 3.53
N GLY A 122 -11.62 -3.46 4.71
CA GLY A 122 -12.38 -2.95 5.85
C GLY A 122 -11.98 -1.51 6.14
N GLY A 123 -12.92 -0.59 6.00
CA GLY A 123 -12.70 0.84 6.19
C GLY A 123 -12.39 1.24 7.63
N ALA A 124 -12.13 2.52 7.85
CA ALA A 124 -11.83 3.08 9.15
C ALA A 124 -13.03 2.97 10.10
N CYS A 125 -12.78 2.53 11.33
CA CYS A 125 -13.80 2.53 12.41
C CYS A 125 -13.12 2.52 13.78
N PRO A 126 -12.43 3.61 14.17
CA PRO A 126 -11.77 3.68 15.47
C PRO A 126 -12.82 3.76 16.58
N PRO A 127 -12.48 3.46 17.84
CA PRO A 127 -13.38 3.66 18.98
C PRO A 127 -13.88 5.09 19.06
N GLN A 128 -15.09 5.28 19.57
CA GLN A 128 -15.66 6.61 19.77
C GLN A 128 -14.88 7.37 20.85
N GLY A 129 -14.55 8.62 20.56
CA GLY A 129 -13.81 9.48 21.48
C GLY A 129 -12.29 9.32 21.47
N ASP A 130 -11.77 8.35 20.73
CA ASP A 130 -10.33 8.23 20.55
C ASP A 130 -9.77 9.43 19.75
N LYS A 131 -8.50 9.73 19.97
CA LYS A 131 -7.75 10.65 19.10
C LYS A 131 -7.78 10.13 17.66
N PRO A 132 -7.54 11.00 16.65
CA PRO A 132 -7.48 10.52 15.27
C PRO A 132 -6.45 9.41 15.07
N HIS A 133 -6.90 8.24 14.58
CA HIS A 133 -6.05 7.15 14.18
C HIS A 133 -5.43 7.42 12.81
N LYS A 134 -4.26 6.85 12.57
CA LYS A 134 -3.56 6.89 11.28
C LYS A 134 -3.86 5.64 10.47
N TYR A 135 -4.20 5.83 9.21
CA TYR A 135 -4.36 4.75 8.24
C TYR A 135 -3.21 4.84 7.25
N ILE A 136 -2.23 3.97 7.41
CA ILE A 136 -1.02 3.94 6.58
C ILE A 136 -1.29 3.04 5.38
N ILE A 137 -1.35 3.62 4.19
CA ILE A 137 -1.57 2.95 2.92
C ILE A 137 -0.21 2.78 2.28
N THR A 138 0.26 1.55 2.11
CA THR A 138 1.59 1.25 1.58
C THR A 138 1.48 0.37 0.35
N VAL A 139 2.21 0.74 -0.70
CA VAL A 139 2.47 -0.11 -1.87
C VAL A 139 3.91 -0.61 -1.79
N TYR A 140 4.09 -1.90 -2.03
CA TYR A 140 5.39 -2.57 -2.02
C TYR A 140 5.71 -3.09 -3.42
N ALA A 141 6.91 -2.82 -3.91
CA ALA A 141 7.49 -3.44 -5.09
C ALA A 141 8.29 -4.68 -4.64
N LEU A 142 7.96 -5.86 -5.19
CA LEU A 142 8.47 -7.13 -4.73
C LEU A 142 9.38 -7.78 -5.78
N LYS A 143 10.45 -8.47 -5.32
CA LYS A 143 11.41 -9.23 -6.15
C LYS A 143 10.92 -10.62 -6.56
N THR A 144 9.72 -11.04 -6.16
CA THR A 144 9.10 -12.33 -6.48
C THR A 144 7.81 -12.14 -7.26
N ASP A 145 7.50 -13.05 -8.14
CA ASP A 145 6.26 -13.03 -8.93
C ASP A 145 5.04 -13.36 -8.06
N LYS A 146 5.26 -14.21 -7.02
CA LYS A 146 4.19 -14.70 -6.16
C LYS A 146 4.66 -14.88 -4.72
N LEU A 147 3.84 -14.47 -3.77
CA LEU A 147 3.90 -14.86 -2.38
C LEU A 147 2.94 -16.02 -2.16
N ASP A 148 3.37 -17.03 -1.40
CA ASP A 148 2.55 -18.21 -1.09
C ASP A 148 1.63 -17.92 0.12
N VAL A 149 0.63 -17.08 -0.12
CA VAL A 149 -0.43 -16.72 0.82
C VAL A 149 -1.79 -16.82 0.15
N ASN A 150 -2.81 -17.13 0.92
CA ASN A 150 -4.20 -17.24 0.47
C ASN A 150 -5.11 -16.25 1.22
N GLY A 151 -6.40 -16.28 0.94
CA GLY A 151 -7.39 -15.40 1.55
C GLY A 151 -7.54 -15.56 3.07
N GLU A 152 -7.08 -16.66 3.66
CA GLU A 152 -7.13 -16.91 5.11
C GLU A 152 -5.89 -16.37 5.85
N ALA A 153 -4.85 -15.94 5.12
CA ALA A 153 -3.64 -15.41 5.70
C ALA A 153 -3.94 -14.11 6.47
N SER A 154 -3.53 -14.05 7.75
CA SER A 154 -3.67 -12.84 8.56
C SER A 154 -2.81 -11.70 8.01
N GLY A 155 -3.17 -10.45 8.32
CA GLY A 155 -2.38 -9.28 7.94
C GLY A 155 -0.92 -9.38 8.41
N ALA A 156 -0.68 -9.92 9.61
CA ALA A 156 0.68 -10.14 10.13
C ALA A 156 1.46 -11.16 9.30
N LEU A 157 0.85 -12.28 8.89
CA LEU A 157 1.49 -13.29 8.04
C LEU A 157 1.77 -12.73 6.63
N VAL A 158 0.83 -11.98 6.07
CA VAL A 158 1.04 -11.28 4.79
C VAL A 158 2.20 -10.29 4.90
N GLY A 159 2.21 -9.46 5.96
CA GLY A 159 3.28 -8.47 6.20
C GLY A 159 4.67 -9.13 6.36
N TYR A 160 4.74 -10.27 7.04
CA TYR A 160 5.97 -11.07 7.17
C TYR A 160 6.50 -11.49 5.79
N ASN A 161 5.66 -12.08 4.94
CA ASN A 161 6.06 -12.53 3.60
C ASN A 161 6.46 -11.34 2.69
N ILE A 162 5.72 -10.23 2.75
CA ILE A 162 6.07 -8.99 2.04
C ILE A 162 7.48 -8.52 2.43
N GLY A 163 7.80 -8.52 3.74
CA GLY A 163 9.09 -8.04 4.25
C GLY A 163 10.30 -8.69 3.57
N PHE A 164 10.29 -10.00 3.36
CA PHE A 164 11.38 -10.73 2.71
C PHE A 164 11.49 -10.50 1.21
N ALA A 165 10.40 -10.10 0.56
CA ALA A 165 10.34 -9.93 -0.89
C ALA A 165 10.49 -8.46 -1.33
N THR A 166 10.45 -7.49 -0.41
CA THR A 166 10.41 -6.07 -0.72
C THR A 166 11.73 -5.57 -1.34
N LEU A 167 11.63 -4.91 -2.49
CA LEU A 167 12.68 -4.10 -3.11
C LEU A 167 12.54 -2.63 -2.68
N ALA A 168 11.33 -2.09 -2.72
CA ALA A 168 11.02 -0.73 -2.33
C ALA A 168 9.57 -0.66 -1.82
N LYS A 169 9.27 0.40 -1.06
CA LYS A 169 7.91 0.72 -0.63
C LYS A 169 7.66 2.22 -0.68
N ALA A 170 6.41 2.60 -0.92
CA ALA A 170 5.94 3.97 -0.85
C ALA A 170 4.64 4.03 -0.07
N SER A 171 4.40 5.09 0.69
CA SER A 171 3.22 5.20 1.56
C SER A 171 2.60 6.58 1.49
N ILE A 172 1.28 6.61 1.65
CA ILE A 172 0.50 7.80 2.04
C ILE A 172 -0.23 7.48 3.34
N THR A 173 -0.52 8.51 4.12
CA THR A 173 -1.23 8.36 5.40
C THR A 173 -2.46 9.25 5.39
N ALA A 174 -3.57 8.72 5.87
CA ALA A 174 -4.77 9.48 6.18
C ALA A 174 -5.13 9.32 7.66
N THR A 175 -6.02 10.16 8.16
CA THR A 175 -6.50 10.08 9.55
C THR A 175 -8.01 9.94 9.59
N PHE A 176 -8.53 9.38 10.67
CA PHE A 176 -9.96 9.37 10.96
C PHE A 176 -10.20 9.25 12.47
N SER A 177 -11.25 9.89 12.96
CA SER A 177 -11.73 9.77 14.34
C SER A 177 -13.25 9.78 14.37
N ARG A 178 -13.82 9.33 15.47
CA ARG A 178 -15.25 9.38 15.73
C ARG A 178 -15.51 10.27 16.95
N PRO A 179 -16.57 11.10 16.93
CA PRO A 179 -16.97 11.84 18.12
C PRO A 179 -17.18 10.92 19.31
N ALA A 180 -16.98 11.45 20.52
CA ALA A 180 -17.34 10.73 21.74
C ALA A 180 -18.86 10.37 21.70
N ALA A 181 -19.20 9.23 22.29
CA ALA A 181 -20.61 8.89 22.52
C ALA A 181 -21.26 9.99 23.39
N LYS A 182 -22.47 10.41 23.03
CA LYS A 182 -23.26 11.33 23.83
C LYS A 182 -23.86 10.62 25.03
#